data_c51edbdf396f898e2448b25e0da6a749
#
_entry.id   c51edbdf396f898e2448b25e0da6a749
#
_cell.length_a   1.000
_cell.length_b   1.000
_cell.length_c   1.000
_cell.angle_alpha   90.00
_cell.angle_beta   90.00
_cell.angle_gamma   90.00
#
_symmetry.space_group_name_H-M   'P 1'
#
loop_
_entity.id
_entity.type
_entity.pdbx_description
1 polymer ?
#
loop_
_entity_poly.entity_id
_entity_poly.type
_entity_poly.pdbx_seq_one_letter_code
_entity_poly.pdbx_strand_id
1 'polypeptide(L)' 'MKKVNLRAFWESQPVATRNKILLEVADKCHNSIQTVRAWMLEYRKPQGLYRDALAEYLRENFQVEIIEEGGGK' A
#
# COMPACT_ATOMS: atom_id res chain seq x y z
N MET A 1 -3.83 -10.25 13.45
CA MET A 1 -3.67 -9.66 12.11
C MET A 1 -2.23 -9.86 11.65
N LYS A 2 -2.07 -10.28 10.41
CA LYS A 2 -0.75 -10.59 9.91
C LYS A 2 0.02 -9.33 9.56
N LYS A 3 1.27 -9.26 9.96
CA LYS A 3 2.14 -8.14 9.62
C LYS A 3 2.94 -8.46 8.39
N VAL A 4 2.99 -7.53 7.44
CA VAL A 4 3.65 -7.76 6.17
C VAL A 4 4.48 -6.55 5.78
N ASN A 5 5.54 -6.82 5.03
CA ASN A 5 6.27 -5.76 4.34
C ASN A 5 5.47 -5.35 3.12
N LEU A 6 5.33 -4.07 2.89
CA LEU A 6 4.45 -3.59 1.84
C LEU A 6 4.84 -4.10 0.46
N ARG A 7 6.13 -4.04 0.13
CA ARG A 7 6.57 -4.51 -1.18
C ARG A 7 6.39 -6.01 -1.32
N ALA A 8 6.70 -6.77 -0.29
CA ALA A 8 6.50 -8.21 -0.33
C ALA A 8 5.03 -8.56 -0.49
N PHE A 9 4.16 -7.86 0.23
CA PHE A 9 2.73 -8.05 0.07
C PHE A 9 2.31 -7.79 -1.37
N TRP A 10 2.77 -6.67 -1.92
CA TRP A 10 2.43 -6.28 -3.28
C TRP A 10 2.86 -7.35 -4.29
N GLU A 11 4.09 -7.83 -4.15
CA GLU A 11 4.63 -8.80 -5.08
C GLU A 11 3.94 -10.16 -4.98
N SER A 12 3.31 -10.44 -3.85
CA SER A 12 2.61 -11.71 -3.67
C SER A 12 1.21 -11.70 -4.28
N GLN A 13 0.73 -10.54 -4.72
CA GLN A 13 -0.64 -10.43 -5.24
C GLN A 13 -0.67 -10.69 -6.74
N PRO A 14 -1.74 -11.32 -7.25
CA PRO A 14 -1.90 -11.47 -8.69
C PRO A 14 -2.13 -10.11 -9.35
N VAL A 15 -1.88 -10.06 -10.66
CA VAL A 15 -1.99 -8.81 -11.41
C VAL A 15 -3.38 -8.19 -11.28
N ALA A 16 -4.42 -8.99 -11.34
CA ALA A 16 -5.77 -8.46 -11.22
C ALA A 16 -5.99 -7.78 -9.88
N THR A 17 -5.47 -8.38 -8.81
CA THR A 17 -5.59 -7.79 -7.48
C THR A 17 -4.76 -6.53 -7.37
N ARG A 18 -3.57 -6.52 -7.96
CA ARG A 18 -2.74 -5.33 -7.96
C ARG A 18 -3.44 -4.16 -8.64
N ASN A 19 -4.07 -4.42 -9.79
CA ASN A 19 -4.81 -3.37 -10.49
C ASN A 19 -5.95 -2.82 -9.67
N LYS A 20 -6.66 -3.71 -8.98
CA LYS A 20 -7.75 -3.29 -8.12
C LYS A 20 -7.24 -2.41 -6.98
N ILE A 21 -6.14 -2.80 -6.36
CA ILE A 21 -5.55 -2.02 -5.27
C ILE A 21 -5.16 -0.63 -5.77
N LEU A 22 -4.52 -0.57 -6.94
CA LEU A 22 -4.09 0.70 -7.49
C LEU A 22 -5.27 1.64 -7.71
N LEU A 23 -6.33 1.12 -8.31
CA LEU A 23 -7.50 1.95 -8.61
C LEU A 23 -8.19 2.41 -7.33
N GLU A 24 -8.37 1.53 -6.39
CA GLU A 24 -9.09 1.87 -5.18
C GLU A 24 -8.30 2.79 -4.27
N VAL A 25 -7.01 2.55 -4.13
CA VAL A 25 -6.19 3.42 -3.28
C VAL A 25 -6.01 4.79 -3.94
N ALA A 26 -5.82 4.81 -5.26
CA ALA A 26 -5.69 6.09 -5.95
C ALA A 26 -6.94 6.93 -5.77
N ASP A 27 -8.10 6.32 -5.84
CA ASP A 27 -9.35 7.01 -5.64
C ASP A 27 -9.48 7.50 -4.20
N LYS A 28 -9.16 6.64 -3.25
CA LYS A 28 -9.26 6.97 -1.84
C LYS A 28 -8.32 8.13 -1.46
N CYS A 29 -7.14 8.16 -2.05
CA CYS A 29 -6.14 9.16 -1.72
C CYS A 29 -6.13 10.35 -2.68
N HIS A 30 -6.96 10.32 -3.71
CA HIS A 30 -7.00 11.37 -4.73
C HIS A 30 -5.63 11.57 -5.37
N ASN A 31 -4.97 10.46 -5.68
CA ASN A 31 -3.66 10.49 -6.30
C ASN A 31 -3.66 9.64 -7.55
N SER A 32 -2.61 9.76 -8.35
CA SER A 32 -2.52 8.97 -9.58
C SER A 32 -2.16 7.53 -9.27
N ILE A 33 -2.51 6.65 -10.21
CA ILE A 33 -2.17 5.24 -10.10
C ILE A 33 -0.66 5.07 -10.03
N GLN A 34 0.09 5.88 -10.79
CA GLN A 34 1.54 5.80 -10.79
C GLN A 34 2.13 6.13 -9.42
N THR A 35 1.55 7.11 -8.75
CA THR A 35 2.00 7.45 -7.40
C THR A 35 1.76 6.30 -6.43
N VAL A 36 0.57 5.69 -6.51
CA VAL A 36 0.26 4.55 -5.64
C VAL A 36 1.20 3.39 -5.92
N ARG A 37 1.46 3.12 -7.21
CA ARG A 37 2.38 2.05 -7.55
C ARG A 37 3.77 2.31 -6.96
N ALA A 38 4.24 3.55 -7.00
CA ALA A 38 5.52 3.88 -6.42
C ALA A 38 5.54 3.62 -4.91
N TRP A 39 4.43 3.88 -4.22
CA TRP A 39 4.33 3.57 -2.81
C TRP A 39 4.42 2.06 -2.57
N MET A 40 3.70 1.27 -3.38
CA MET A 40 3.67 -0.18 -3.20
C MET A 40 5.03 -0.81 -3.47
N LEU A 41 5.79 -0.25 -4.41
CA LEU A 41 7.13 -0.73 -4.71
C LEU A 41 8.21 -0.10 -3.83
N GLU A 42 7.79 0.81 -2.96
CA GLU A 42 8.67 1.48 -2.02
C GLU A 42 9.71 2.37 -2.70
N TYR A 43 9.39 2.84 -3.91
CA TYR A 43 10.21 3.86 -4.56
C TYR A 43 9.97 5.23 -3.93
N ARG A 44 8.78 5.44 -3.38
CA ARG A 44 8.41 6.67 -2.70
C ARG A 44 7.63 6.29 -1.45
N LYS A 45 7.73 7.10 -0.41
CA LYS A 45 6.97 6.86 0.80
C LYS A 45 5.74 7.72 0.84
N PRO A 46 4.57 7.12 1.09
CA PRO A 46 3.37 7.93 1.27
C PRO A 46 3.51 8.75 2.54
N GLN A 47 2.99 9.96 2.52
CA GLN A 47 3.13 10.84 3.66
C GLN A 47 1.84 10.89 4.46
N GLY A 48 1.98 11.02 5.75
CA GLY A 48 0.91 11.37 6.65
C GLY A 48 -0.41 10.66 6.36
N LEU A 49 -1.38 11.42 5.90
CA LEU A 49 -2.73 10.91 5.68
C LEU A 49 -2.78 9.82 4.63
N TYR A 50 -1.93 9.90 3.62
CA TYR A 50 -1.92 8.88 2.57
C TYR A 50 -1.45 7.54 3.13
N ARG A 51 -0.47 7.59 4.00
CA ARG A 51 0.03 6.38 4.63
C ARG A 51 -1.04 5.75 5.51
N ASP A 52 -1.74 6.57 6.28
CA ASP A 52 -2.80 6.08 7.13
C ASP A 52 -3.93 5.48 6.29
N ALA A 53 -4.29 6.14 5.19
CA ALA A 53 -5.34 5.65 4.32
C ALA A 53 -4.96 4.32 3.69
N LEU A 54 -3.71 4.20 3.26
CA LEU A 54 -3.22 2.94 2.68
C LEU A 54 -3.24 1.82 3.70
N ALA A 55 -2.75 2.10 4.90
CA ALA A 55 -2.73 1.11 5.96
C ALA A 55 -4.14 0.65 6.31
N GLU A 56 -5.07 1.58 6.40
CA GLU A 56 -6.46 1.26 6.71
C GLU A 56 -7.09 0.42 5.59
N TYR A 57 -6.82 0.79 4.35
CA TYR A 57 -7.35 0.04 3.22
C TYR A 57 -6.88 -1.42 3.25
N LEU A 58 -5.60 -1.64 3.50
CA LEU A 58 -5.07 -3.00 3.53
C LEU A 58 -5.60 -3.77 4.72
N ARG A 59 -5.78 -3.11 5.84
CA ARG A 59 -6.34 -3.78 7.02
C ARG A 59 -7.77 -4.22 6.76
N GLU A 60 -8.57 -3.36 6.15
CA GLU A 60 -9.98 -3.65 5.95
C GLU A 60 -10.22 -4.66 4.85
N ASN A 61 -9.40 -4.65 3.80
CA ASN A 61 -9.65 -5.49 2.64
C ASN A 61 -8.84 -6.77 2.63
N PHE A 62 -7.69 -6.79 3.27
CA PHE A 62 -6.80 -7.95 3.24
C PHE A 62 -6.42 -8.43 4.62
N GLN A 63 -6.81 -7.69 5.65
CA GLN A 63 -6.56 -8.07 7.04
C GLN A 63 -5.07 -8.24 7.30
N VAL A 64 -4.27 -7.32 6.77
CA VAL A 64 -2.85 -7.29 7.00
C VAL A 64 -2.43 -5.93 7.53
N GLU A 65 -1.33 -5.91 8.26
CA GLU A 65 -0.79 -4.69 8.83
C GLU A 65 0.60 -4.47 8.26
N ILE A 66 0.88 -3.23 7.83
CA ILE A 66 2.15 -2.92 7.22
C ILE A 66 3.22 -2.77 8.29
N ILE A 67 4.37 -3.43 8.07
CA ILE A 67 5.51 -3.27 8.94
C ILE A 67 6.28 -2.03 8.53
N GLU A 68 6.61 -1.22 9.53
CA GLU A 68 7.43 -0.03 9.30
C GLU A 68 8.86 -0.42 9.28
N GLU A 69 9.42 -0.61 8.13
CA GLU A 69 10.78 -1.02 8.07
C GLU A 69 11.74 0.10 8.06
N GLY A 70 12.80 -0.10 8.69
CA GLY A 70 13.94 0.75 8.58
C GLY A 70 13.64 2.17 8.84
N GLY A 71 12.54 2.35 9.31
CA GLY A 71 12.19 3.69 9.54
C GLY A 71 13.36 4.35 10.11
N GLY A 72 13.98 3.88 10.52
CA GLY A 72 15.03 4.48 11.00
C GLY A 72 16.25 4.64 10.33
N LYS A 73 15.97 4.29 10.38
CA LYS A 73 16.82 4.39 10.40
C LYS A 73 17.13 4.68 10.21
#